data_4707e1cdac3818d33e3b02ff8d66c839
#
_entry.id   4707e1cdac3818d33e3b02ff8d66c839
#
_cell.length_a   1.000
_cell.length_b   1.000
_cell.length_c   1.000
_cell.angle_alpha   90.00
_cell.angle_beta   90.00
_cell.angle_gamma   90.00
#
_symmetry.space_group_name_H-M   'P 1'
#
loop_
_entity.id
_entity.type
_entity.pdbx_description
1 polymer ?
#
loop_
_entity_poly.entity_id
_entity_poly.type
_entity_poly.pdbx_seq_one_letter_code
_entity_poly.pdbx_strand_id
1 'polypeptide(L)'
;MLDTWARLRIGGSDVAGVLDGQSVVVTGSGRGLGRAYALAMAAEGAKVVVNDRDREPAEAVAGEIMAAGGTATVCAEAVGTRAAAQRVVATAVERFGGIDVMITNAGADRRGPLLDLDDDDWDFTIRTHVFGSIFCSVEAGKAMREQGRGGAIVNVTSDAFHIGVATLAPYCVSKGGTYALMVVLAAELAPLGISVNAIAPPSTRTEPMLAYADSLGAMGLTDAQVADFKATILEPEQVAPLAVFLASPEGRKLSGTVLSMTADGPTILNGPAYGQLEPELGAAVRRYCT
;
A
#
# COMPACT_ATOMS: atom_id res chain seq x y z
N MET A 1 -8.14 -8.28 19.05
CA MET A 1 -7.65 -7.64 17.82
C MET A 1 -7.92 -6.13 17.80
N LEU A 2 -9.09 -5.63 18.20
CA LEU A 2 -9.38 -4.18 18.32
C LEU A 2 -8.53 -3.46 19.38
N ASP A 3 -8.02 -4.19 20.37
CA ASP A 3 -7.23 -3.62 21.50
C ASP A 3 -5.78 -3.22 21.09
N THR A 4 -5.25 -3.76 20.00
CA THR A 4 -3.90 -3.41 19.50
C THR A 4 -3.87 -2.02 18.88
N TRP A 5 -4.93 -1.62 18.18
CA TRP A 5 -5.07 -0.30 17.58
C TRP A 5 -5.33 0.79 18.60
N ALA A 6 -6.01 0.47 19.72
CA ALA A 6 -6.22 1.40 20.81
C ALA A 6 -4.91 1.81 21.52
N ARG A 7 -3.86 1.01 21.43
CA ARG A 7 -2.53 1.30 22.02
C ARG A 7 -1.62 2.12 21.11
N LEU A 8 -1.93 2.21 19.81
CA LEU A 8 -1.19 3.05 18.85
C LEU A 8 -1.62 4.53 18.88
N ARG A 9 -2.61 4.90 19.70
CA ARG A 9 -2.94 6.30 19.95
C ARG A 9 -1.83 6.96 20.77
N ILE A 10 -1.02 7.75 20.10
CA ILE A 10 -0.01 8.60 20.72
C ILE A 10 -0.73 9.65 21.58
N GLY A 11 -0.77 9.43 22.92
CA GLY A 11 -1.28 10.38 23.89
C GLY A 11 -2.79 10.26 24.15
N GLY A 12 -3.15 9.77 25.35
CA GLY A 12 -4.53 9.78 25.84
C GLY A 12 -5.06 11.19 26.00
N SER A 13 -5.87 11.60 25.06
CA SER A 13 -6.84 12.72 25.15
C SER A 13 -7.66 12.73 23.85
N ASP A 14 -8.81 13.38 23.83
CA ASP A 14 -9.77 13.57 22.73
C ASP A 14 -9.16 14.31 21.50
N VAL A 15 -8.00 13.90 21.01
CA VAL A 15 -7.38 14.47 19.82
C VAL A 15 -7.88 13.67 18.61
N ALA A 16 -8.45 14.36 17.63
CA ALA A 16 -8.76 13.83 16.33
C ALA A 16 -7.56 13.07 15.77
N GLY A 17 -7.78 11.94 15.08
CA GLY A 17 -6.71 11.15 14.45
C GLY A 17 -5.93 11.98 13.42
N VAL A 18 -4.71 11.58 13.11
CA VAL A 18 -3.82 12.35 12.20
C VAL A 18 -4.36 12.48 10.77
N LEU A 19 -5.38 11.69 10.41
CA LEU A 19 -6.05 11.69 9.10
C LEU A 19 -7.52 12.14 9.21
N ASP A 20 -7.91 12.81 10.30
CA ASP A 20 -9.29 13.17 10.55
C ASP A 20 -9.92 13.91 9.36
N GLY A 21 -11.07 13.39 8.90
CA GLY A 21 -11.84 13.92 7.79
C GLY A 21 -11.22 13.75 6.39
N GLN A 22 -9.99 13.26 6.25
CA GLN A 22 -9.35 13.01 4.96
C GLN A 22 -10.04 11.87 4.18
N SER A 23 -10.14 12.04 2.88
CA SER A 23 -10.66 11.02 1.96
C SER A 23 -9.52 10.15 1.43
N VAL A 24 -9.54 8.87 1.76
CA VAL A 24 -8.50 7.89 1.42
C VAL A 24 -9.08 6.80 0.52
N VAL A 25 -8.38 6.48 -0.54
CA VAL A 25 -8.67 5.32 -1.39
C VAL A 25 -7.58 4.28 -1.20
N VAL A 26 -7.97 3.03 -0.95
CA VAL A 26 -7.04 1.88 -0.90
C VAL A 26 -7.49 0.84 -1.92
N THR A 27 -6.64 0.54 -2.91
CA THR A 27 -6.95 -0.49 -3.91
C THR A 27 -6.55 -1.88 -3.43
N GLY A 28 -7.34 -2.92 -3.77
CA GLY A 28 -7.12 -4.28 -3.31
C GLY A 28 -7.23 -4.40 -1.79
N SER A 29 -8.23 -3.72 -1.20
CA SER A 29 -8.36 -3.61 0.25
C SER A 29 -9.38 -4.55 0.88
N GLY A 30 -9.87 -5.54 0.15
CA GLY A 30 -10.76 -6.57 0.70
C GLY A 30 -10.04 -7.61 1.57
N ARG A 31 -8.70 -7.69 1.52
CA ARG A 31 -7.91 -8.66 2.30
C ARG A 31 -6.45 -8.22 2.49
N GLY A 32 -5.71 -8.98 3.33
CA GLY A 32 -4.25 -8.84 3.49
C GLY A 32 -3.80 -7.43 3.86
N LEU A 33 -2.71 -6.98 3.23
CA LEU A 33 -2.12 -5.66 3.46
C LEU A 33 -3.12 -4.53 3.17
N GLY A 34 -3.87 -4.62 2.07
CA GLY A 34 -4.85 -3.59 1.71
C GLY A 34 -5.93 -3.41 2.78
N ARG A 35 -6.44 -4.53 3.36
CA ARG A 35 -7.35 -4.49 4.50
C ARG A 35 -6.70 -3.80 5.71
N ALA A 36 -5.47 -4.18 6.05
CA ALA A 36 -4.76 -3.58 7.17
C ALA A 36 -4.54 -2.06 6.97
N TYR A 37 -4.19 -1.63 5.77
CA TYR A 37 -4.09 -0.21 5.43
C TYR A 37 -5.44 0.51 5.59
N ALA A 38 -6.52 -0.05 5.05
CA ALA A 38 -7.86 0.56 5.14
C ALA A 38 -8.32 0.73 6.60
N LEU A 39 -8.13 -0.30 7.43
CA LEU A 39 -8.47 -0.27 8.85
C LEU A 39 -7.61 0.75 9.62
N ALA A 40 -6.30 0.78 9.36
CA ALA A 40 -5.39 1.72 10.01
C ALA A 40 -5.71 3.18 9.66
N MET A 41 -6.00 3.46 8.37
CA MET A 41 -6.43 4.80 7.94
C MET A 41 -7.73 5.23 8.61
N ALA A 42 -8.72 4.32 8.68
CA ALA A 42 -10.00 4.61 9.33
C ALA A 42 -9.85 4.85 10.84
N ALA A 43 -8.96 4.10 11.51
CA ALA A 43 -8.67 4.30 12.93
C ALA A 43 -8.09 5.68 13.24
N GLU A 44 -7.43 6.31 12.26
CA GLU A 44 -6.89 7.67 12.33
C GLU A 44 -7.88 8.75 11.82
N GLY A 45 -9.17 8.39 11.68
CA GLY A 45 -10.24 9.33 11.35
C GLY A 45 -10.49 9.54 9.86
N ALA A 46 -9.80 8.80 8.98
CA ALA A 46 -10.02 8.91 7.53
C ALA A 46 -11.38 8.34 7.11
N LYS A 47 -11.94 8.92 6.04
CA LYS A 47 -13.07 8.37 5.28
C LYS A 47 -12.50 7.48 4.17
N VAL A 48 -12.81 6.18 4.19
CA VAL A 48 -12.10 5.20 3.36
C VAL A 48 -12.97 4.68 2.23
N VAL A 49 -12.47 4.76 1.00
CA VAL A 49 -12.98 3.97 -0.13
C VAL A 49 -12.25 2.63 -0.11
N VAL A 50 -12.98 1.59 0.22
CA VAL A 50 -12.52 0.20 0.17
C VAL A 50 -12.72 -0.29 -1.25
N ASN A 51 -11.64 -0.37 -2.04
CA ASN A 51 -11.70 -0.91 -3.40
C ASN A 51 -11.15 -2.33 -3.45
N ASP A 52 -11.92 -3.22 -4.02
CA ASP A 52 -11.48 -4.55 -4.43
C ASP A 52 -12.24 -4.97 -5.70
N ARG A 53 -11.71 -5.92 -6.49
CA ARG A 53 -12.45 -6.50 -7.60
C ARG A 53 -13.62 -7.35 -7.10
N ASP A 54 -13.44 -7.99 -5.94
CA ASP A 54 -14.40 -8.86 -5.29
C ASP A 54 -15.24 -8.03 -4.29
N ARG A 55 -16.54 -7.91 -4.54
CA ARG A 55 -17.44 -7.08 -3.75
C ARG A 55 -17.55 -7.55 -2.30
N GLU A 56 -17.73 -8.83 -2.07
CA GLU A 56 -17.98 -9.39 -0.73
C GLU A 56 -16.85 -9.11 0.25
N PRO A 57 -15.56 -9.35 -0.05
CA PRO A 57 -14.45 -8.96 0.83
C PRO A 57 -14.38 -7.45 1.09
N ALA A 58 -14.67 -6.63 0.08
CA ALA A 58 -14.68 -5.17 0.25
C ALA A 58 -15.79 -4.72 1.20
N GLU A 59 -16.98 -5.29 1.09
CA GLU A 59 -18.13 -5.03 1.98
C GLU A 59 -17.83 -5.48 3.41
N ALA A 60 -17.17 -6.61 3.59
CA ALA A 60 -16.73 -7.07 4.91
C ALA A 60 -15.80 -6.05 5.60
N VAL A 61 -14.77 -5.57 4.90
CA VAL A 61 -13.83 -4.58 5.44
C VAL A 61 -14.53 -3.23 5.70
N ALA A 62 -15.38 -2.77 4.81
CA ALA A 62 -16.15 -1.56 5.05
C ALA A 62 -17.07 -1.71 6.27
N GLY A 63 -17.68 -2.88 6.45
CA GLY A 63 -18.47 -3.23 7.63
C GLY A 63 -17.66 -3.18 8.93
N GLU A 64 -16.42 -3.71 8.93
CA GLU A 64 -15.51 -3.63 10.07
C GLU A 64 -15.19 -2.18 10.44
N ILE A 65 -14.89 -1.33 9.44
CA ILE A 65 -14.62 0.10 9.64
C ILE A 65 -15.84 0.79 10.28
N MET A 66 -17.03 0.55 9.72
CA MET A 66 -18.27 1.17 10.22
C MET A 66 -18.65 0.66 11.62
N ALA A 67 -18.45 -0.62 11.90
CA ALA A 67 -18.68 -1.19 13.22
C ALA A 67 -17.74 -0.62 14.30
N ALA A 68 -16.53 -0.17 13.90
CA ALA A 68 -15.59 0.53 14.77
C ALA A 68 -15.89 2.05 14.89
N GLY A 69 -16.98 2.54 14.28
CA GLY A 69 -17.36 3.95 14.31
C GLY A 69 -16.71 4.83 13.23
N GLY A 70 -15.95 4.22 12.31
CA GLY A 70 -15.33 4.91 11.18
C GLY A 70 -16.29 5.12 10.00
N THR A 71 -15.79 5.75 8.94
CA THR A 71 -16.54 6.04 7.72
C THR A 71 -15.93 5.29 6.54
N ALA A 72 -16.71 4.45 5.86
CA ALA A 72 -16.27 3.72 4.68
C ALA A 72 -17.33 3.65 3.59
N THR A 73 -16.89 3.46 2.35
CA THR A 73 -17.72 3.11 1.20
C THR A 73 -17.00 2.09 0.34
N VAL A 74 -17.75 1.29 -0.41
CA VAL A 74 -17.19 0.24 -1.28
C VAL A 74 -17.16 0.70 -2.73
N CYS A 75 -16.07 0.37 -3.42
CA CYS A 75 -15.94 0.47 -4.87
C CYS A 75 -15.48 -0.88 -5.42
N ALA A 76 -16.40 -1.68 -5.94
CA ALA A 76 -16.11 -3.02 -6.47
C ALA A 76 -15.66 -2.93 -7.94
N GLU A 77 -14.36 -2.64 -8.15
CA GLU A 77 -13.74 -2.45 -9.46
C GLU A 77 -12.39 -3.16 -9.53
N ALA A 78 -12.18 -3.92 -10.61
CA ALA A 78 -10.87 -4.47 -10.95
C ALA A 78 -9.99 -3.38 -11.56
N VAL A 79 -8.97 -2.92 -10.85
CA VAL A 79 -7.99 -1.95 -11.39
C VAL A 79 -7.18 -2.56 -12.53
N GLY A 80 -6.57 -1.72 -13.36
CA GLY A 80 -5.79 -2.18 -14.53
C GLY A 80 -6.29 -1.57 -15.83
N THR A 81 -7.39 -0.81 -15.78
CA THR A 81 -7.88 0.04 -16.88
C THR A 81 -8.10 1.47 -16.38
N ARG A 82 -7.95 2.44 -17.29
CA ARG A 82 -8.21 3.85 -16.97
C ARG A 82 -9.66 4.07 -16.52
N ALA A 83 -10.62 3.43 -17.18
CA ALA A 83 -12.03 3.56 -16.83
C ALA A 83 -12.33 3.07 -15.41
N ALA A 84 -11.70 1.95 -14.97
CA ALA A 84 -11.84 1.48 -13.60
C ALA A 84 -11.22 2.47 -12.59
N ALA A 85 -10.02 2.99 -12.87
CA ALA A 85 -9.37 3.98 -12.02
C ALA A 85 -10.21 5.27 -11.89
N GLN A 86 -10.84 5.72 -12.98
CA GLN A 86 -11.76 6.87 -12.95
C GLN A 86 -12.96 6.59 -12.02
N ARG A 87 -13.58 5.42 -12.07
CA ARG A 87 -14.68 5.06 -11.17
C ARG A 87 -14.23 4.99 -9.71
N VAL A 88 -13.04 4.45 -9.45
CA VAL A 88 -12.45 4.39 -8.10
C VAL A 88 -12.27 5.80 -7.53
N VAL A 89 -11.67 6.72 -8.27
CA VAL A 89 -11.47 8.11 -7.84
C VAL A 89 -12.80 8.86 -7.74
N ALA A 90 -13.70 8.69 -8.72
CA ALA A 90 -15.02 9.30 -8.70
C ALA A 90 -15.82 8.90 -7.44
N THR A 91 -15.69 7.64 -6.98
CA THR A 91 -16.33 7.19 -5.73
C THR A 91 -15.89 8.04 -4.53
N ALA A 92 -14.60 8.38 -4.42
CA ALA A 92 -14.11 9.25 -3.34
C ALA A 92 -14.66 10.67 -3.46
N VAL A 93 -14.63 11.23 -4.67
CA VAL A 93 -15.13 12.59 -4.94
C VAL A 93 -16.63 12.70 -4.66
N GLU A 94 -17.42 11.74 -5.12
CA GLU A 94 -18.89 11.74 -4.96
C GLU A 94 -19.33 11.50 -3.51
N ARG A 95 -18.64 10.61 -2.81
CA ARG A 95 -19.04 10.19 -1.45
C ARG A 95 -18.45 11.09 -0.38
N PHE A 96 -17.26 11.64 -0.56
CA PHE A 96 -16.51 12.34 0.45
C PHE A 96 -16.10 13.77 0.07
N GLY A 97 -16.43 14.22 -1.16
CA GLY A 97 -16.15 15.56 -1.66
C GLY A 97 -14.74 15.78 -2.18
N GLY A 98 -13.95 14.71 -2.36
CA GLY A 98 -12.59 14.76 -2.91
C GLY A 98 -11.77 13.54 -2.57
N ILE A 99 -10.47 13.60 -2.91
CA ILE A 99 -9.48 12.58 -2.58
C ILE A 99 -8.23 13.26 -2.03
N ASP A 100 -7.79 12.83 -0.84
CA ASP A 100 -6.58 13.34 -0.18
C ASP A 100 -5.42 12.33 -0.20
N VAL A 101 -5.75 11.03 -0.25
CA VAL A 101 -4.74 9.96 -0.27
C VAL A 101 -5.18 8.86 -1.23
N MET A 102 -4.24 8.42 -2.09
CA MET A 102 -4.38 7.23 -2.94
C MET A 102 -3.32 6.20 -2.56
N ILE A 103 -3.75 5.00 -2.15
CA ILE A 103 -2.85 3.85 -1.93
C ILE A 103 -3.08 2.83 -3.03
N THR A 104 -2.09 2.65 -3.91
CA THR A 104 -2.13 1.65 -4.99
C THR A 104 -1.51 0.35 -4.49
N ASN A 105 -2.34 -0.48 -3.86
CA ASN A 105 -1.93 -1.74 -3.26
C ASN A 105 -2.37 -2.96 -4.08
N ALA A 106 -3.44 -2.87 -4.85
CA ALA A 106 -3.98 -4.00 -5.61
C ALA A 106 -2.89 -4.75 -6.38
N GLY A 107 -2.87 -6.05 -6.21
CA GLY A 107 -1.88 -6.91 -6.84
C GLY A 107 -2.37 -8.35 -6.93
N ALA A 108 -1.93 -9.03 -7.99
CA ALA A 108 -2.09 -10.45 -8.18
C ALA A 108 -0.96 -10.92 -9.10
N ASP A 109 -0.40 -12.08 -8.83
CA ASP A 109 0.74 -12.59 -9.57
C ASP A 109 0.48 -13.97 -10.18
N ARG A 110 1.18 -14.24 -11.27
CA ARG A 110 1.37 -15.55 -11.85
C ARG A 110 2.79 -15.99 -11.59
N ARG A 111 2.95 -17.29 -11.33
CA ARG A 111 4.23 -17.89 -10.95
C ARG A 111 4.56 -19.05 -11.86
N GLY A 112 5.81 -19.15 -12.22
CA GLY A 112 6.33 -20.26 -13.03
C GLY A 112 7.77 -20.03 -13.45
N PRO A 113 8.45 -21.07 -13.98
CA PRO A 113 9.74 -20.90 -14.63
C PRO A 113 9.62 -19.86 -15.74
N LEU A 114 10.58 -18.94 -15.84
CA LEU A 114 10.52 -17.81 -16.78
C LEU A 114 10.27 -18.23 -18.24
N LEU A 115 10.86 -19.35 -18.64
CA LEU A 115 10.77 -19.84 -20.04
C LEU A 115 9.42 -20.52 -20.36
N ASP A 116 8.60 -20.79 -19.34
CA ASP A 116 7.32 -21.49 -19.48
C ASP A 116 6.12 -20.54 -19.31
N LEU A 117 6.38 -19.28 -18.95
CA LEU A 117 5.33 -18.25 -18.79
C LEU A 117 4.83 -17.80 -20.17
N ASP A 118 3.52 -17.73 -20.33
CA ASP A 118 2.88 -17.23 -21.53
C ASP A 118 2.50 -15.74 -21.45
N ASP A 119 1.97 -15.20 -22.55
CA ASP A 119 1.60 -13.79 -22.64
C ASP A 119 0.48 -13.42 -21.64
N ASP A 120 -0.46 -14.33 -21.34
CA ASP A 120 -1.55 -14.10 -20.41
C ASP A 120 -1.04 -13.99 -18.97
N ASP A 121 -0.02 -14.76 -18.59
CA ASP A 121 0.62 -14.67 -17.27
C ASP A 121 1.25 -13.28 -17.05
N TRP A 122 1.96 -12.79 -18.09
CA TRP A 122 2.55 -11.46 -18.07
C TRP A 122 1.49 -10.37 -18.06
N ASP A 123 0.51 -10.44 -18.97
CA ASP A 123 -0.53 -9.42 -19.10
C ASP A 123 -1.33 -9.27 -17.80
N PHE A 124 -1.74 -10.39 -17.18
CA PHE A 124 -2.46 -10.41 -15.92
C PHE A 124 -1.72 -9.67 -14.80
N THR A 125 -0.43 -9.99 -14.63
CA THR A 125 0.37 -9.41 -13.55
C THR A 125 0.69 -7.94 -13.82
N ILE A 126 1.12 -7.60 -15.04
CA ILE A 126 1.46 -6.23 -15.43
C ILE A 126 0.22 -5.32 -15.40
N ARG A 127 -0.93 -5.78 -15.89
CA ARG A 127 -2.17 -4.99 -15.84
C ARG A 127 -2.56 -4.64 -14.42
N THR A 128 -2.54 -5.61 -13.53
CA THR A 128 -2.98 -5.38 -12.16
C THR A 128 -2.01 -4.46 -11.42
N HIS A 129 -0.71 -4.76 -11.43
CA HIS A 129 0.29 -4.01 -10.66
C HIS A 129 0.68 -2.69 -11.32
N VAL A 130 1.10 -2.72 -12.60
CA VAL A 130 1.69 -1.54 -13.25
C VAL A 130 0.60 -0.62 -13.75
N PHE A 131 -0.30 -1.11 -14.62
CA PHE A 131 -1.36 -0.26 -15.15
C PHE A 131 -2.37 0.15 -14.08
N GLY A 132 -2.67 -0.73 -13.11
CA GLY A 132 -3.47 -0.38 -11.93
C GLY A 132 -2.88 0.79 -11.16
N SER A 133 -1.59 0.74 -10.83
CA SER A 133 -0.90 1.82 -10.14
C SER A 133 -0.80 3.09 -10.99
N ILE A 134 -0.46 2.99 -12.29
CA ILE A 134 -0.38 4.13 -13.20
C ILE A 134 -1.73 4.86 -13.26
N PHE A 135 -2.80 4.14 -13.60
CA PHE A 135 -4.08 4.81 -13.82
C PHE A 135 -4.68 5.36 -12.54
N CYS A 136 -4.62 4.63 -11.43
CA CYS A 136 -5.11 5.14 -10.15
C CYS A 136 -4.32 6.36 -9.67
N SER A 137 -2.98 6.34 -9.77
CA SER A 137 -2.14 7.49 -9.39
C SER A 137 -2.39 8.70 -10.27
N VAL A 138 -2.53 8.50 -11.60
CA VAL A 138 -2.79 9.60 -12.54
C VAL A 138 -4.17 10.21 -12.34
N GLU A 139 -5.22 9.41 -12.20
CA GLU A 139 -6.57 9.94 -12.00
C GLU A 139 -6.71 10.60 -10.60
N ALA A 140 -6.08 10.05 -9.56
CA ALA A 140 -6.00 10.70 -8.25
C ALA A 140 -5.23 12.02 -8.33
N GLY A 141 -4.07 12.05 -8.99
CA GLY A 141 -3.27 13.26 -9.18
C GLY A 141 -4.03 14.36 -9.92
N LYS A 142 -4.85 14.02 -10.93
CA LYS A 142 -5.74 14.97 -11.61
C LYS A 142 -6.77 15.57 -10.65
N ALA A 143 -7.47 14.72 -9.88
CA ALA A 143 -8.46 15.17 -8.91
C ALA A 143 -7.81 16.05 -7.83
N MET A 144 -6.65 15.66 -7.29
CA MET A 144 -5.89 16.44 -6.30
C MET A 144 -5.44 17.80 -6.87
N ARG A 145 -5.01 17.84 -8.14
CA ARG A 145 -4.65 19.08 -8.83
C ARG A 145 -5.85 20.01 -8.95
N GLU A 146 -7.02 19.52 -9.35
CA GLU A 146 -8.25 20.28 -9.45
C GLU A 146 -8.73 20.80 -8.10
N GLN A 147 -8.53 20.02 -7.02
CA GLN A 147 -8.84 20.44 -5.65
C GLN A 147 -7.91 21.54 -5.14
N GLY A 148 -6.67 21.63 -5.61
CA GLY A 148 -5.71 22.69 -5.27
C GLY A 148 -5.18 22.67 -3.83
N ARG A 149 -5.37 21.57 -3.07
CA ARG A 149 -4.92 21.45 -1.68
C ARG A 149 -3.82 20.40 -1.45
N GLY A 150 -3.21 19.91 -2.56
CA GLY A 150 -2.21 18.85 -2.49
C GLY A 150 -2.80 17.49 -2.20
N GLY A 151 -1.97 16.56 -1.72
CA GLY A 151 -2.37 15.20 -1.40
C GLY A 151 -1.20 14.26 -1.19
N ALA A 152 -1.48 12.96 -1.07
CA ALA A 152 -0.46 11.92 -1.00
C ALA A 152 -0.82 10.73 -1.91
N ILE A 153 0.17 10.21 -2.61
CA ILE A 153 0.08 8.95 -3.36
C ILE A 153 1.10 7.98 -2.76
N VAL A 154 0.66 6.79 -2.40
CA VAL A 154 1.50 5.74 -1.83
C VAL A 154 1.40 4.51 -2.72
N ASN A 155 2.49 4.18 -3.43
CA ASN A 155 2.56 2.98 -4.23
C ASN A 155 3.08 1.79 -3.40
N VAL A 156 2.46 0.63 -3.50
CA VAL A 156 2.98 -0.59 -2.85
C VAL A 156 3.87 -1.35 -3.83
N THR A 157 5.19 -1.24 -3.62
CA THR A 157 6.22 -1.99 -4.35
C THR A 157 6.65 -3.25 -3.58
N SER A 158 7.87 -3.70 -3.72
CA SER A 158 8.50 -4.81 -2.99
C SER A 158 10.00 -4.72 -3.19
N ASP A 159 10.79 -5.25 -2.28
CA ASP A 159 12.23 -5.45 -2.47
C ASP A 159 12.57 -6.51 -3.54
N ALA A 160 11.58 -7.33 -3.92
CA ALA A 160 11.73 -8.36 -4.95
C ALA A 160 12.28 -7.84 -6.28
N PHE A 161 12.11 -6.57 -6.61
CA PHE A 161 12.68 -6.00 -7.83
C PHE A 161 14.21 -5.82 -7.76
N HIS A 162 14.78 -5.76 -6.55
CA HIS A 162 16.22 -5.68 -6.33
C HIS A 162 16.87 -7.04 -6.19
N ILE A 163 16.26 -7.91 -5.36
CA ILE A 163 16.87 -9.20 -5.02
C ILE A 163 16.60 -10.26 -6.09
N GLY A 164 15.55 -10.07 -6.89
CA GLY A 164 15.07 -11.10 -7.81
C GLY A 164 14.56 -12.34 -7.08
N VAL A 165 13.41 -12.86 -7.48
CA VAL A 165 12.85 -14.09 -6.89
C VAL A 165 12.56 -15.06 -8.02
N ALA A 166 13.18 -16.23 -7.99
CA ALA A 166 12.94 -17.27 -8.99
C ALA A 166 11.45 -17.59 -9.07
N THR A 167 10.95 -17.87 -10.26
CA THR A 167 9.54 -18.13 -10.58
C THR A 167 8.58 -16.94 -10.45
N LEU A 168 9.05 -15.76 -10.07
CA LEU A 168 8.25 -14.53 -9.91
C LEU A 168 8.63 -13.42 -10.91
N ALA A 169 9.08 -13.77 -12.12
CA ALA A 169 9.58 -12.78 -13.09
C ALA A 169 8.56 -11.66 -13.39
N PRO A 170 7.28 -11.91 -13.72
CA PRO A 170 6.31 -10.85 -13.96
C PRO A 170 6.09 -9.94 -12.73
N TYR A 171 6.08 -10.54 -11.53
CA TYR A 171 5.97 -9.80 -10.29
C TYR A 171 7.17 -8.87 -10.06
N CYS A 172 8.40 -9.38 -10.14
CA CYS A 172 9.62 -8.59 -9.96
C CYS A 172 9.68 -7.42 -10.95
N VAL A 173 9.39 -7.67 -12.23
CA VAL A 173 9.31 -6.62 -13.26
C VAL A 173 8.23 -5.59 -12.92
N SER A 174 7.05 -6.05 -12.50
CA SER A 174 5.96 -5.14 -12.14
C SER A 174 6.32 -4.24 -10.95
N LYS A 175 7.01 -4.76 -9.95
CA LYS A 175 7.44 -3.99 -8.77
C LYS A 175 8.57 -3.02 -9.10
N GLY A 176 9.46 -3.35 -10.03
CA GLY A 176 10.40 -2.40 -10.63
C GLY A 176 9.67 -1.28 -11.39
N GLY A 177 8.64 -1.62 -12.16
CA GLY A 177 7.78 -0.65 -12.85
C GLY A 177 7.06 0.31 -11.90
N THR A 178 6.49 -0.21 -10.80
CA THR A 178 5.82 0.64 -9.78
C THR A 178 6.82 1.52 -9.02
N TYR A 179 8.05 1.04 -8.78
CA TYR A 179 9.11 1.87 -8.22
C TYR A 179 9.47 3.03 -9.15
N ALA A 180 9.74 2.74 -10.43
CA ALA A 180 10.06 3.77 -11.43
C ALA A 180 8.91 4.80 -11.57
N LEU A 181 7.66 4.34 -11.58
CA LEU A 181 6.48 5.19 -11.60
C LEU A 181 6.48 6.17 -10.41
N MET A 182 6.73 5.66 -9.21
CA MET A 182 6.80 6.48 -7.99
C MET A 182 7.83 7.61 -8.13
N VAL A 183 9.04 7.31 -8.63
CA VAL A 183 10.11 8.31 -8.81
C VAL A 183 9.69 9.41 -9.79
N VAL A 184 9.09 9.04 -10.92
CA VAL A 184 8.61 10.01 -11.92
C VAL A 184 7.49 10.88 -11.37
N LEU A 185 6.47 10.25 -10.76
CA LEU A 185 5.34 10.99 -10.18
C LEU A 185 5.78 11.92 -9.05
N ALA A 186 6.75 11.51 -8.23
CA ALA A 186 7.29 12.36 -7.16
C ALA A 186 7.87 13.66 -7.72
N ALA A 187 8.61 13.58 -8.83
CA ALA A 187 9.19 14.75 -9.48
C ALA A 187 8.12 15.63 -10.15
N GLU A 188 7.17 15.02 -10.88
CA GLU A 188 6.17 15.75 -11.65
C GLU A 188 5.07 16.39 -10.79
N LEU A 189 4.70 15.75 -9.65
CA LEU A 189 3.58 16.20 -8.83
C LEU A 189 4.00 17.08 -7.65
N ALA A 190 5.30 17.18 -7.33
CA ALA A 190 5.81 18.05 -6.28
C ALA A 190 5.37 19.52 -6.40
N PRO A 191 5.37 20.17 -7.60
CA PRO A 191 4.89 21.54 -7.74
C PRO A 191 3.40 21.73 -7.41
N LEU A 192 2.63 20.64 -7.37
CA LEU A 192 1.21 20.63 -7.01
C LEU A 192 0.98 20.38 -5.51
N GLY A 193 2.04 20.26 -4.71
CA GLY A 193 1.94 19.90 -3.29
C GLY A 193 1.47 18.44 -3.07
N ILE A 194 1.64 17.57 -4.06
CA ILE A 194 1.29 16.15 -3.96
C ILE A 194 2.56 15.36 -3.71
N SER A 195 2.65 14.71 -2.55
CA SER A 195 3.75 13.80 -2.23
C SER A 195 3.51 12.42 -2.84
N VAL A 196 4.56 11.80 -3.37
CA VAL A 196 4.49 10.45 -3.92
C VAL A 196 5.62 9.61 -3.34
N ASN A 197 5.25 8.56 -2.63
CA ASN A 197 6.19 7.65 -1.97
C ASN A 197 5.80 6.20 -2.24
N ALA A 198 6.63 5.26 -1.81
CA ALA A 198 6.29 3.85 -1.88
C ALA A 198 6.49 3.14 -0.53
N ILE A 199 5.76 2.06 -0.34
CA ILE A 199 6.03 1.06 0.68
C ILE A 199 6.52 -0.19 -0.04
N ALA A 200 7.63 -0.75 0.44
CA ALA A 200 8.11 -2.08 0.06
C ALA A 200 7.90 -3.01 1.26
N PRO A 201 6.74 -3.67 1.36
CA PRO A 201 6.49 -4.59 2.45
C PRO A 201 7.53 -5.71 2.45
N PRO A 202 8.03 -6.13 3.62
CA PRO A 202 8.79 -7.37 3.74
C PRO A 202 7.86 -8.58 3.54
N SER A 203 8.37 -9.80 3.73
CA SER A 203 7.51 -10.99 3.78
C SER A 203 6.40 -10.77 4.79
N THR A 204 5.18 -10.65 4.31
CA THR A 204 4.01 -10.28 5.13
C THR A 204 2.95 -11.36 5.00
N ARG A 205 2.31 -11.74 6.12
CA ARG A 205 1.32 -12.81 6.21
C ARG A 205 0.07 -12.50 5.37
N THR A 206 0.13 -12.92 4.13
CA THR A 206 -0.95 -12.89 3.15
C THR A 206 -1.13 -14.29 2.58
N GLU A 207 -2.29 -14.59 2.03
CA GLU A 207 -2.57 -15.89 1.41
C GLU A 207 -1.50 -16.30 0.37
N PRO A 208 -1.07 -15.42 -0.58
CA PRO A 208 0.00 -15.75 -1.52
C PRO A 208 1.36 -16.00 -0.85
N MET A 209 1.70 -15.27 0.22
CA MET A 209 2.95 -15.44 0.94
C MET A 209 2.97 -16.77 1.73
N LEU A 210 1.86 -17.14 2.34
CA LEU A 210 1.75 -18.43 3.05
C LEU A 210 1.85 -19.58 2.07
N ALA A 211 1.16 -19.52 0.93
CA ALA A 211 1.27 -20.52 -0.13
C ALA A 211 2.70 -20.64 -0.66
N TYR A 212 3.41 -19.53 -0.81
CA TYR A 212 4.84 -19.55 -1.17
C TYR A 212 5.68 -20.23 -0.08
N ALA A 213 5.51 -19.85 1.19
CA ALA A 213 6.24 -20.43 2.30
C ALA A 213 6.04 -21.96 2.40
N ASP A 214 4.81 -22.43 2.12
CA ASP A 214 4.48 -23.85 2.10
C ASP A 214 5.15 -24.59 0.95
N SER A 215 5.43 -23.90 -0.17
CA SER A 215 6.10 -24.49 -1.34
C SER A 215 7.62 -24.63 -1.20
N LEU A 216 8.25 -23.95 -0.23
CA LEU A 216 9.71 -23.93 -0.08
C LEU A 216 10.34 -25.31 0.16
N GLY A 217 9.62 -26.21 0.85
CA GLY A 217 10.07 -27.59 1.04
C GLY A 217 10.22 -28.34 -0.28
N ALA A 218 9.29 -28.16 -1.21
CA ALA A 218 9.36 -28.73 -2.56
C ALA A 218 10.49 -28.10 -3.41
N MET A 219 10.96 -26.91 -3.03
CA MET A 219 12.10 -26.23 -3.66
C MET A 219 13.44 -26.61 -3.04
N GLY A 220 13.46 -27.58 -2.10
CA GLY A 220 14.67 -28.16 -1.51
C GLY A 220 15.10 -27.60 -0.16
N LEU A 221 14.27 -26.74 0.46
CA LEU A 221 14.54 -26.30 1.84
C LEU A 221 14.14 -27.38 2.84
N THR A 222 14.90 -27.51 3.92
CA THR A 222 14.55 -28.36 5.05
C THR A 222 13.39 -27.79 5.86
N ASP A 223 12.69 -28.62 6.62
CA ASP A 223 11.58 -28.19 7.50
C ASP A 223 12.02 -27.09 8.48
N ALA A 224 13.25 -27.18 8.99
CA ALA A 224 13.82 -26.15 9.86
C ALA A 224 13.97 -24.80 9.14
N GLN A 225 14.50 -24.79 7.91
CA GLN A 225 14.64 -23.57 7.11
C GLN A 225 13.29 -22.97 6.73
N VAL A 226 12.29 -23.82 6.44
CA VAL A 226 10.91 -23.36 6.18
C VAL A 226 10.32 -22.73 7.45
N ALA A 227 10.52 -23.34 8.60
CA ALA A 227 10.05 -22.80 9.88
C ALA A 227 10.74 -21.47 10.22
N ASP A 228 12.05 -21.37 10.03
CA ASP A 228 12.81 -20.12 10.22
C ASP A 228 12.30 -19.02 9.28
N PHE A 229 12.08 -19.32 8.00
CA PHE A 229 11.49 -18.36 7.07
C PHE A 229 10.09 -17.90 7.52
N LYS A 230 9.22 -18.84 7.92
CA LYS A 230 7.88 -18.49 8.41
C LYS A 230 7.91 -17.61 9.66
N ALA A 231 8.92 -17.76 10.51
CA ALA A 231 9.10 -16.92 11.70
C ALA A 231 9.48 -15.46 11.38
N THR A 232 10.01 -15.20 10.18
CA THR A 232 10.33 -13.82 9.73
C THR A 232 9.13 -13.09 9.11
N ILE A 233 8.02 -13.79 8.86
CA ILE A 233 6.84 -13.21 8.21
C ILE A 233 6.12 -12.29 9.19
N LEU A 234 6.03 -11.00 8.84
CA LEU A 234 5.32 -10.00 9.64
C LEU A 234 3.80 -10.08 9.41
N GLU A 235 3.03 -9.64 10.40
CA GLU A 235 1.59 -9.44 10.22
C GLU A 235 1.32 -8.16 9.41
N PRO A 236 0.24 -8.10 8.58
CA PRO A 236 -0.12 -6.91 7.83
C PRO A 236 -0.25 -5.64 8.69
N GLU A 237 -0.74 -5.81 9.92
CA GLU A 237 -0.91 -4.75 10.91
C GLU A 237 0.41 -4.12 11.35
N GLN A 238 1.52 -4.83 11.28
CA GLN A 238 2.86 -4.30 11.59
C GLN A 238 3.41 -3.40 10.48
N VAL A 239 2.91 -3.56 9.25
CA VAL A 239 3.32 -2.75 8.08
C VAL A 239 2.41 -1.55 7.88
N ALA A 240 1.14 -1.64 8.28
CA ALA A 240 0.13 -0.62 8.06
C ALA A 240 0.48 0.78 8.60
N PRO A 241 1.19 0.95 9.73
CA PRO A 241 1.62 2.26 10.21
C PRO A 241 2.46 3.07 9.21
N LEU A 242 3.22 2.43 8.32
CA LEU A 242 3.97 3.13 7.27
C LEU A 242 3.04 3.89 6.32
N ALA A 243 1.88 3.31 5.99
CA ALA A 243 0.90 3.96 5.13
C ALA A 243 0.25 5.17 5.82
N VAL A 244 -0.11 5.03 7.10
CA VAL A 244 -0.61 6.14 7.93
C VAL A 244 0.41 7.27 7.99
N PHE A 245 1.67 6.94 8.26
CA PHE A 245 2.73 7.94 8.29
C PHE A 245 2.86 8.68 6.96
N LEU A 246 2.96 7.97 5.83
CA LEU A 246 3.10 8.60 4.51
C LEU A 246 1.88 9.45 4.10
N ALA A 247 0.71 9.15 4.63
CA ALA A 247 -0.50 9.94 4.44
C ALA A 247 -0.59 11.17 5.37
N SER A 248 0.13 11.16 6.49
CA SER A 248 0.11 12.22 7.51
C SER A 248 0.76 13.51 7.03
N PRO A 249 0.50 14.66 7.70
CA PRO A 249 1.18 15.93 7.41
C PRO A 249 2.72 15.85 7.49
N GLU A 250 3.26 15.02 8.39
CA GLU A 250 4.70 14.79 8.48
C GLU A 250 5.23 13.98 7.30
N GLY A 251 4.57 12.86 6.99
CA GLY A 251 4.97 11.98 5.89
C GLY A 251 4.88 12.63 4.52
N ARG A 252 3.95 13.58 4.33
CA ARG A 252 3.82 14.37 3.10
C ARG A 252 4.99 15.31 2.82
N LYS A 253 5.87 15.54 3.79
CA LYS A 253 7.15 16.25 3.56
C LYS A 253 8.16 15.39 2.82
N LEU A 254 7.96 14.06 2.78
CA LEU A 254 8.70 13.13 1.94
C LEU A 254 8.08 13.03 0.57
N SER A 255 8.94 12.92 -0.45
CA SER A 255 8.51 12.55 -1.81
C SER A 255 9.65 11.82 -2.51
N GLY A 256 9.35 10.74 -3.23
CA GLY A 256 10.34 9.89 -3.89
C GLY A 256 11.05 8.90 -2.96
N THR A 257 10.48 8.59 -1.81
CA THR A 257 11.08 7.70 -0.80
C THR A 257 10.37 6.35 -0.77
N VAL A 258 11.14 5.28 -0.57
CA VAL A 258 10.62 3.93 -0.33
C VAL A 258 10.84 3.55 1.12
N LEU A 259 9.75 3.32 1.86
CA LEU A 259 9.80 2.81 3.22
C LEU A 259 9.56 1.30 3.24
N SER A 260 10.21 0.63 4.17
CA SER A 260 9.99 -0.77 4.51
C SER A 260 9.91 -0.95 6.02
N MET A 261 9.50 -2.13 6.46
CA MET A 261 9.48 -2.54 7.86
C MET A 261 10.45 -3.69 8.07
N THR A 262 11.23 -3.63 9.13
CA THR A 262 12.06 -4.73 9.60
C THR A 262 11.67 -5.11 11.03
N ALA A 263 12.26 -6.16 11.57
CA ALA A 263 12.07 -6.52 12.98
C ALA A 263 12.49 -5.40 13.95
N ASP A 264 13.47 -4.57 13.52
CA ASP A 264 14.00 -3.46 14.31
C ASP A 264 13.23 -2.14 14.08
N GLY A 265 12.20 -2.16 13.23
CA GLY A 265 11.36 -1.01 12.92
C GLY A 265 11.45 -0.52 11.47
N PRO A 266 10.93 0.68 11.20
CA PRO A 266 10.88 1.25 9.85
C PRO A 266 12.27 1.58 9.32
N THR A 267 12.47 1.31 8.02
CA THR A 267 13.71 1.58 7.30
C THR A 267 13.44 2.19 5.93
N ILE A 268 14.46 2.83 5.35
CA ILE A 268 14.43 3.29 3.97
C ILE A 268 15.20 2.30 3.11
N LEU A 269 14.56 1.84 2.02
CA LEU A 269 15.23 0.99 1.03
C LEU A 269 15.96 1.82 -0.03
N ASN A 270 15.32 2.89 -0.51
CA ASN A 270 15.91 3.81 -1.47
C ASN A 270 15.32 5.19 -1.23
N GLY A 271 16.16 6.13 -0.88
CA GLY A 271 15.79 7.53 -0.76
C GLY A 271 16.01 8.30 -2.07
N PRO A 272 15.35 9.42 -2.25
CA PRO A 272 15.65 10.32 -3.34
C PRO A 272 17.10 10.76 -3.25
N ALA A 273 17.81 10.71 -4.37
CA ALA A 273 19.19 11.15 -4.46
C ALA A 273 20.17 10.51 -3.46
N TYR A 274 19.87 9.29 -3.01
CA TYR A 274 20.79 8.52 -2.17
C TYR A 274 21.19 9.18 -0.83
N GLY A 275 20.30 10.04 -0.30
CA GLY A 275 20.51 10.66 1.01
C GLY A 275 20.09 9.73 2.16
N GLN A 276 20.82 9.79 3.27
CA GLN A 276 20.34 9.22 4.52
C GLN A 276 19.17 10.06 5.03
N LEU A 277 18.17 9.41 5.67
CA LEU A 277 17.16 10.17 6.42
C LEU A 277 17.88 11.07 7.44
N GLU A 278 17.51 12.34 7.42
CA GLU A 278 17.83 13.21 8.53
C GLU A 278 17.37 12.55 9.84
N PRO A 279 18.19 12.59 10.91
CA PRO A 279 17.89 11.91 12.17
C PRO A 279 16.50 12.22 12.73
N GLU A 280 16.04 13.46 12.53
CA GLU A 280 14.71 13.92 12.96
C GLU A 280 13.57 13.21 12.22
N LEU A 281 13.73 12.97 10.93
CA LEU A 281 12.75 12.28 10.10
C LEU A 281 12.70 10.78 10.42
N GLY A 282 13.84 10.15 10.68
CA GLY A 282 13.91 8.77 11.17
C GLY A 282 13.21 8.63 12.53
N ALA A 283 13.33 9.63 13.40
CA ALA A 283 12.60 9.66 14.66
C ALA A 283 11.09 9.86 14.46
N ALA A 284 10.69 10.68 13.47
CA ALA A 284 9.28 10.86 13.14
C ALA A 284 8.63 9.55 12.66
N VAL A 285 9.26 8.86 11.71
CA VAL A 285 8.75 7.55 11.22
C VAL A 285 8.61 6.55 12.37
N ARG A 286 9.61 6.45 13.25
CA ARG A 286 9.55 5.53 14.39
C ARG A 286 8.38 5.80 15.32
N ARG A 287 7.98 7.08 15.54
CA ARG A 287 6.82 7.43 16.38
C ARG A 287 5.50 6.85 15.88
N TYR A 288 5.35 6.62 14.57
CA TYR A 288 4.15 6.00 13.99
C TYR A 288 4.18 4.46 14.03
N CYS A 289 5.33 3.87 14.33
CA CYS A 289 5.54 2.42 14.30
C CYS A 289 5.67 1.79 15.70
N THR A 290 5.64 2.59 16.77
CA THR A 290 5.64 2.14 18.19
C THR A 290 4.28 2.32 18.82
#